data_776bb5528b5cdcdecfe2d350a752704b
#
_entry.id   776bb5528b5cdcdecfe2d350a752704b
#
_cell.length_a   1.000
_cell.length_b   1.000
_cell.length_c   1.000
_cell.angle_alpha   90.00
_cell.angle_beta   90.00
_cell.angle_gamma   90.00
#
_symmetry.space_group_name_H-M   'P 1'
#
loop_
_entity.id
_entity.type
_entity.pdbx_description
1 polymer ?
#
loop_
_entity_poly.entity_id
_entity_poly.type
_entity_poly.pdbx_seq_one_letter_code
_entity_poly.pdbx_strand_id
1 'polypeptide(L)'
;MLKLLSIQQNEIQTEDHYIINNELDDLLNKELVELFLKANDCIDDENFLEAVEFYDLILKIDPKNISALIDKGVTLQILGRIKLSIRSFNKALELSPKNIDALINKGSALHLSEQYLDAIACYDEALEIDQKCSMALAYKGLSLGELGNLTESISCFKRALSIDKHCTLAQISKDTAQELLKSINPNSKKL
;
A
#
# COMPACT_ATOMS: atom_id res chain seq x y z
N MET A 1 52.32 -11.28 -29.31
CA MET A 1 52.57 -11.25 -27.84
C MET A 1 51.90 -10.05 -27.15
N LEU A 2 52.15 -8.80 -27.58
CA LEU A 2 51.53 -7.60 -26.94
C LEU A 2 49.98 -7.53 -27.01
N LYS A 3 49.36 -8.04 -28.09
CA LYS A 3 47.89 -8.10 -28.20
C LYS A 3 47.21 -9.11 -27.25
N LEU A 4 47.89 -10.21 -26.95
CA LEU A 4 47.39 -11.21 -25.98
C LEU A 4 47.48 -10.71 -24.53
N LEU A 5 48.53 -9.95 -24.21
CA LEU A 5 48.68 -9.33 -22.88
C LEU A 5 47.64 -8.22 -22.63
N SER A 6 47.25 -7.44 -23.67
CA SER A 6 46.22 -6.41 -23.54
C SER A 6 44.81 -6.99 -23.41
N ILE A 7 44.54 -8.14 -24.03
CA ILE A 7 43.26 -8.86 -23.88
C ILE A 7 43.16 -9.46 -22.48
N GLN A 8 44.19 -10.11 -21.97
CA GLN A 8 44.19 -10.64 -20.59
C GLN A 8 44.09 -9.54 -19.52
N GLN A 9 44.73 -8.39 -19.71
CA GLN A 9 44.59 -7.26 -18.78
C GLN A 9 43.16 -6.68 -18.77
N ASN A 10 42.47 -6.61 -19.92
CA ASN A 10 41.10 -6.17 -20.01
C ASN A 10 40.11 -7.18 -19.38
N GLU A 11 40.34 -8.48 -19.56
CA GLU A 11 39.52 -9.54 -18.93
C GLU A 11 39.65 -9.55 -17.41
N ILE A 12 40.90 -9.39 -16.88
CA ILE A 12 41.15 -9.30 -15.43
C ILE A 12 40.46 -8.05 -14.84
N GLN A 13 40.58 -6.89 -15.51
CA GLN A 13 39.90 -5.67 -15.05
C GLN A 13 38.38 -5.77 -15.06
N THR A 14 37.81 -6.52 -16.00
CA THR A 14 36.32 -6.75 -16.04
C THR A 14 35.89 -7.73 -14.98
N GLU A 15 36.63 -8.78 -14.68
CA GLU A 15 36.33 -9.73 -13.60
C GLU A 15 36.45 -9.08 -12.22
N ASP A 16 37.54 -8.34 -11.95
CA ASP A 16 37.69 -7.62 -10.68
C ASP A 16 36.58 -6.58 -10.49
N HIS A 17 36.18 -5.88 -11.54
CA HIS A 17 35.08 -4.89 -11.49
C HIS A 17 33.71 -5.56 -11.25
N TYR A 18 33.49 -6.74 -11.82
CA TYR A 18 32.26 -7.54 -11.60
C TYR A 18 32.18 -8.08 -10.15
N ILE A 19 33.31 -8.57 -9.61
CA ILE A 19 33.36 -9.06 -8.22
C ILE A 19 33.14 -7.92 -7.24
N ILE A 20 33.76 -6.77 -7.42
CA ILE A 20 33.59 -5.59 -6.56
C ILE A 20 32.15 -5.09 -6.59
N ASN A 21 31.49 -5.06 -7.75
CA ASN A 21 30.11 -4.65 -7.87
C ASN A 21 29.16 -5.62 -7.15
N ASN A 22 29.37 -6.93 -7.26
CA ASN A 22 28.56 -7.92 -6.55
C ASN A 22 28.71 -7.82 -5.03
N GLU A 23 29.94 -7.63 -4.52
CA GLU A 23 30.18 -7.43 -3.10
C GLU A 23 29.53 -6.14 -2.57
N LEU A 24 29.54 -5.08 -3.38
CA LEU A 24 28.89 -3.81 -3.03
C LEU A 24 27.37 -3.95 -3.01
N ASP A 25 26.80 -4.66 -3.99
CA ASP A 25 25.35 -4.92 -4.05
C ASP A 25 24.90 -5.79 -2.86
N ASP A 26 25.70 -6.78 -2.46
CA ASP A 26 25.42 -7.62 -1.29
C ASP A 26 25.48 -6.81 0.01
N LEU A 27 26.45 -5.92 0.15
CA LEU A 27 26.55 -5.01 1.30
C LEU A 27 25.36 -4.05 1.36
N LEU A 28 24.98 -3.48 0.23
CA LEU A 28 23.84 -2.56 0.12
C LEU A 28 22.51 -3.25 0.46
N ASN A 29 22.32 -4.47 -0.05
CA ASN A 29 21.14 -5.28 0.28
C ASN A 29 21.08 -5.60 1.77
N LYS A 30 22.23 -5.92 2.39
CA LYS A 30 22.30 -6.17 3.83
C LYS A 30 21.94 -4.93 4.65
N GLU A 31 22.44 -3.76 4.26
CA GLU A 31 22.12 -2.48 4.90
C GLU A 31 20.62 -2.16 4.79
N LEU A 32 20.02 -2.36 3.60
CA LEU A 32 18.59 -2.17 3.40
C LEU A 32 17.75 -3.09 4.31
N VAL A 33 18.12 -4.37 4.40
CA VAL A 33 17.44 -5.32 5.29
C VAL A 33 17.52 -4.88 6.75
N GLU A 34 18.70 -4.43 7.20
CA GLU A 34 18.87 -3.94 8.58
C GLU A 34 18.03 -2.70 8.87
N LEU A 35 17.93 -1.77 7.92
CA LEU A 35 17.09 -0.58 8.06
C LEU A 35 15.60 -0.93 8.10
N PHE A 36 15.14 -1.90 7.30
CA PHE A 36 13.76 -2.39 7.39
C PHE A 36 13.46 -3.06 8.74
N LEU A 37 14.39 -3.84 9.28
CA LEU A 37 14.22 -4.45 10.61
C LEU A 37 14.08 -3.38 11.69
N LYS A 38 14.94 -2.36 11.68
CA LYS A 38 14.85 -1.23 12.62
C LYS A 38 13.53 -0.46 12.47
N ALA A 39 13.07 -0.23 11.23
CA ALA A 39 11.78 0.40 11.01
C ALA A 39 10.63 -0.42 11.60
N ASN A 40 10.65 -1.75 11.42
CA ASN A 40 9.64 -2.65 11.99
C ASN A 40 9.68 -2.67 13.52
N ASP A 41 10.87 -2.75 14.13
CA ASP A 41 11.02 -2.65 15.59
C ASP A 41 10.42 -1.33 16.11
N CYS A 42 10.64 -0.21 15.41
CA CYS A 42 10.03 1.08 15.75
C CYS A 42 8.50 1.07 15.59
N ILE A 43 7.94 0.35 14.61
CA ILE A 43 6.49 0.18 14.47
C ILE A 43 5.92 -0.61 15.62
N ASP A 44 6.57 -1.70 16.03
CA ASP A 44 6.15 -2.55 17.16
C ASP A 44 6.21 -1.80 18.49
N ASP A 45 7.17 -0.88 18.65
CA ASP A 45 7.33 0.01 19.80
C ASP A 45 6.47 1.30 19.71
N GLU A 46 5.61 1.44 18.69
CA GLU A 46 4.79 2.63 18.39
C GLU A 46 5.62 3.93 18.16
N ASN A 47 6.92 3.80 17.87
CA ASN A 47 7.83 4.92 17.55
C ASN A 47 7.71 5.32 16.07
N PHE A 48 6.50 5.67 15.63
CA PHE A 48 6.20 5.93 14.22
C PHE A 48 7.03 7.05 13.58
N LEU A 49 7.47 8.04 14.33
CA LEU A 49 8.33 9.11 13.81
C LEU A 49 9.70 8.57 13.41
N GLU A 50 10.30 7.74 14.25
CA GLU A 50 11.60 7.13 14.00
C GLU A 50 11.51 6.10 12.86
N ALA A 51 10.40 5.34 12.78
CA ALA A 51 10.14 4.45 11.64
C ALA A 51 10.15 5.22 10.30
N VAL A 52 9.53 6.40 10.25
CA VAL A 52 9.57 7.25 9.04
C VAL A 52 11.01 7.66 8.70
N GLU A 53 11.87 7.95 9.68
CA GLU A 53 13.28 8.28 9.44
C GLU A 53 14.05 7.10 8.84
N PHE A 54 13.80 5.87 9.31
CA PHE A 54 14.39 4.67 8.71
C PHE A 54 13.91 4.46 7.27
N TYR A 55 12.62 4.63 6.97
CA TYR A 55 12.14 4.58 5.58
C TYR A 55 12.77 5.69 4.72
N ASP A 56 13.03 6.88 5.28
CA ASP A 56 13.75 7.93 4.57
C ASP A 56 15.20 7.56 4.26
N LEU A 57 15.87 6.84 5.17
CA LEU A 57 17.21 6.31 4.92
C LEU A 57 17.20 5.25 3.81
N ILE A 58 16.24 4.31 3.85
CA ILE A 58 16.05 3.32 2.78
C ILE A 58 15.86 4.00 1.43
N LEU A 59 15.01 5.03 1.37
CA LEU A 59 14.73 5.77 0.14
C LEU A 59 15.87 6.69 -0.33
N LYS A 60 16.86 7.00 0.52
CA LYS A 60 18.12 7.63 0.10
C LYS A 60 19.04 6.64 -0.59
N ILE A 61 19.07 5.38 -0.13
CA ILE A 61 19.85 4.30 -0.71
C ILE A 61 19.17 3.82 -2.00
N ASP A 62 17.91 3.46 -1.93
CA ASP A 62 17.09 3.01 -3.06
C ASP A 62 15.84 3.89 -3.22
N PRO A 63 15.91 4.96 -4.02
CA PRO A 63 14.77 5.86 -4.25
C PRO A 63 13.56 5.21 -4.93
N LYS A 64 13.72 4.00 -5.48
CA LYS A 64 12.68 3.24 -6.18
C LYS A 64 12.13 2.09 -5.35
N ASN A 65 12.46 2.01 -4.08
CA ASN A 65 11.98 0.97 -3.19
C ASN A 65 10.48 1.15 -2.91
N ILE A 66 9.67 0.36 -3.61
CA ILE A 66 8.20 0.46 -3.55
C ILE A 66 7.69 0.11 -2.15
N SER A 67 8.25 -0.93 -1.52
CA SER A 67 7.87 -1.33 -0.16
C SER A 67 8.10 -0.20 0.84
N ALA A 68 9.29 0.41 0.83
CA ALA A 68 9.59 1.54 1.71
C ALA A 68 8.66 2.75 1.47
N LEU A 69 8.27 3.01 0.21
CA LEU A 69 7.31 4.08 -0.10
C LEU A 69 5.93 3.77 0.48
N ILE A 70 5.46 2.53 0.39
CA ILE A 70 4.15 2.10 0.91
C ILE A 70 4.17 2.14 2.44
N ASP A 71 5.17 1.51 3.09
CA ASP A 71 5.27 1.42 4.55
C ASP A 71 5.42 2.81 5.18
N LYS A 72 6.23 3.69 4.57
CA LYS A 72 6.30 5.09 4.96
C LYS A 72 4.94 5.78 4.82
N GLY A 73 4.21 5.53 3.73
CA GLY A 73 2.88 6.07 3.51
C GLY A 73 1.91 5.65 4.62
N VAL A 74 1.88 4.36 4.97
CA VAL A 74 1.05 3.82 6.06
C VAL A 74 1.44 4.44 7.41
N THR A 75 2.72 4.51 7.71
CA THR A 75 3.21 5.10 8.96
C THR A 75 2.85 6.59 9.08
N LEU A 76 2.96 7.33 7.97
CA LEU A 76 2.53 8.74 7.91
C LEU A 76 1.01 8.89 8.10
N GLN A 77 0.22 7.93 7.63
CA GLN A 77 -1.24 7.91 7.85
C GLN A 77 -1.57 7.70 9.33
N ILE A 78 -0.88 6.79 10.02
CA ILE A 78 -1.02 6.58 11.47
C ILE A 78 -0.67 7.87 12.24
N LEU A 79 0.36 8.58 11.82
CA LEU A 79 0.74 9.89 12.38
C LEU A 79 -0.24 11.04 12.03
N GLY A 80 -1.33 10.77 11.29
CA GLY A 80 -2.27 11.79 10.82
C GLY A 80 -1.71 12.71 9.73
N ARG A 81 -0.53 12.40 9.16
CA ARG A 81 0.11 13.18 8.11
C ARG A 81 -0.40 12.79 6.72
N ILE A 82 -1.74 12.85 6.54
CA ILE A 82 -2.44 12.27 5.38
C ILE A 82 -1.91 12.77 4.03
N LYS A 83 -1.63 14.08 3.90
CA LYS A 83 -1.10 14.64 2.64
C LYS A 83 0.27 14.05 2.27
N LEU A 84 1.13 13.77 3.25
CA LEU A 84 2.44 13.16 3.02
C LEU A 84 2.31 11.68 2.70
N SER A 85 1.38 10.98 3.36
CA SER A 85 1.00 9.60 3.08
C SER A 85 0.59 9.44 1.61
N ILE A 86 -0.37 10.24 1.12
CA ILE A 86 -0.81 10.22 -0.28
C ILE A 86 0.35 10.47 -1.26
N ARG A 87 1.29 11.36 -0.92
CA ARG A 87 2.48 11.59 -1.76
C ARG A 87 3.36 10.35 -1.86
N SER A 88 3.53 9.62 -0.75
CA SER A 88 4.32 8.37 -0.74
C SER A 88 3.66 7.30 -1.60
N PHE A 89 2.33 7.12 -1.50
CA PHE A 89 1.60 6.18 -2.34
C PHE A 89 1.60 6.57 -3.82
N ASN A 90 1.50 7.86 -4.14
CA ASN A 90 1.61 8.32 -5.53
C ASN A 90 2.97 7.97 -6.13
N LYS A 91 4.08 8.17 -5.39
CA LYS A 91 5.41 7.75 -5.84
C LYS A 91 5.51 6.23 -6.05
N ALA A 92 4.91 5.44 -5.16
CA ALA A 92 4.87 3.99 -5.34
C ALA A 92 4.10 3.61 -6.61
N LEU A 93 2.97 4.28 -6.90
CA LEU A 93 2.15 4.05 -8.09
C LEU A 93 2.79 4.59 -9.38
N GLU A 94 3.60 5.63 -9.32
CA GLU A 94 4.42 6.07 -10.46
C GLU A 94 5.42 4.99 -10.88
N LEU A 95 5.99 4.24 -9.92
CA LEU A 95 6.93 3.15 -10.16
C LEU A 95 6.22 1.84 -10.52
N SER A 96 5.09 1.57 -9.90
CA SER A 96 4.28 0.37 -10.12
C SER A 96 2.79 0.72 -10.16
N PRO A 97 2.26 1.10 -11.33
CA PRO A 97 0.88 1.57 -11.47
C PRO A 97 -0.19 0.53 -11.10
N LYS A 98 0.17 -0.75 -11.10
CA LYS A 98 -0.73 -1.87 -10.77
C LYS A 98 -0.48 -2.46 -9.38
N ASN A 99 0.17 -1.73 -8.49
CA ASN A 99 0.38 -2.20 -7.12
C ASN A 99 -0.92 -2.04 -6.31
N ILE A 100 -1.57 -3.17 -6.02
CA ILE A 100 -2.87 -3.22 -5.34
C ILE A 100 -2.77 -2.62 -3.94
N ASP A 101 -1.69 -2.91 -3.20
CA ASP A 101 -1.51 -2.40 -1.83
C ASP A 101 -1.38 -0.88 -1.82
N ALA A 102 -0.62 -0.31 -2.75
CA ALA A 102 -0.49 1.13 -2.89
C ALA A 102 -1.83 1.80 -3.26
N LEU A 103 -2.64 1.18 -4.14
CA LEU A 103 -3.97 1.67 -4.51
C LEU A 103 -4.92 1.66 -3.30
N ILE A 104 -4.98 0.55 -2.57
CA ILE A 104 -5.86 0.41 -1.38
C ILE A 104 -5.45 1.42 -0.30
N ASN A 105 -4.16 1.52 0.01
CA ASN A 105 -3.68 2.42 1.04
C ASN A 105 -3.86 3.91 0.64
N LYS A 106 -3.65 4.25 -0.63
CA LYS A 106 -3.98 5.59 -1.14
C LYS A 106 -5.48 5.89 -1.00
N GLY A 107 -6.34 4.94 -1.39
CA GLY A 107 -7.78 5.06 -1.21
C GLY A 107 -8.18 5.25 0.25
N SER A 108 -7.55 4.50 1.19
CA SER A 108 -7.75 4.67 2.63
C SER A 108 -7.34 6.07 3.11
N ALA A 109 -6.20 6.58 2.66
CA ALA A 109 -5.76 7.93 3.00
C ALA A 109 -6.70 9.03 2.44
N LEU A 110 -7.22 8.83 1.22
CA LEU A 110 -8.23 9.71 0.61
C LEU A 110 -9.55 9.67 1.38
N HIS A 111 -9.99 8.47 1.80
CA HIS A 111 -11.18 8.30 2.65
C HIS A 111 -11.03 9.08 3.96
N LEU A 112 -9.90 8.97 4.65
CA LEU A 112 -9.61 9.71 5.88
C LEU A 112 -9.57 11.23 5.70
N SER A 113 -9.34 11.71 4.49
CA SER A 113 -9.43 13.13 4.13
C SER A 113 -10.78 13.52 3.52
N GLU A 114 -11.81 12.66 3.67
CA GLU A 114 -13.18 12.86 3.19
C GLU A 114 -13.31 12.98 1.65
N GLN A 115 -12.26 12.59 0.91
CA GLN A 115 -12.25 12.55 -0.55
C GLN A 115 -12.80 11.20 -1.03
N TYR A 116 -14.06 10.91 -0.71
CA TYR A 116 -14.68 9.59 -0.87
C TYR A 116 -14.76 9.12 -2.32
N LEU A 117 -15.02 10.03 -3.26
CA LEU A 117 -15.09 9.67 -4.69
C LEU A 117 -13.72 9.27 -5.24
N ASP A 118 -12.66 9.98 -4.86
CA ASP A 118 -11.29 9.65 -5.26
C ASP A 118 -10.83 8.34 -4.59
N ALA A 119 -11.25 8.10 -3.35
CA ALA A 119 -11.00 6.84 -2.66
C ALA A 119 -11.66 5.66 -3.41
N ILE A 120 -12.93 5.81 -3.80
CA ILE A 120 -13.67 4.79 -4.58
C ILE A 120 -12.94 4.51 -5.90
N ALA A 121 -12.45 5.53 -6.60
CA ALA A 121 -11.70 5.34 -7.84
C ALA A 121 -10.45 4.48 -7.62
N CYS A 122 -9.68 4.72 -6.55
CA CYS A 122 -8.52 3.89 -6.22
C CYS A 122 -8.90 2.43 -5.92
N TYR A 123 -10.02 2.19 -5.23
CA TYR A 123 -10.49 0.82 -4.98
C TYR A 123 -11.01 0.15 -6.24
N ASP A 124 -11.62 0.90 -7.16
CA ASP A 124 -12.07 0.37 -8.46
C ASP A 124 -10.87 -0.03 -9.31
N GLU A 125 -9.80 0.78 -9.38
CA GLU A 125 -8.56 0.41 -10.04
C GLU A 125 -7.95 -0.87 -9.42
N ALA A 126 -7.95 -1.01 -8.09
CA ALA A 126 -7.49 -2.24 -7.43
C ALA A 126 -8.35 -3.45 -7.81
N LEU A 127 -9.67 -3.27 -7.92
CA LEU A 127 -10.62 -4.32 -8.30
C LEU A 127 -10.58 -4.67 -9.80
N GLU A 128 -10.13 -3.78 -10.66
CA GLU A 128 -9.82 -4.09 -12.07
C GLU A 128 -8.63 -5.04 -12.19
N ILE A 129 -7.66 -4.94 -11.26
CA ILE A 129 -6.46 -5.80 -11.22
C ILE A 129 -6.81 -7.14 -10.56
N ASP A 130 -7.46 -7.11 -9.38
CA ASP A 130 -7.92 -8.29 -8.66
C ASP A 130 -9.39 -8.14 -8.23
N GLN A 131 -10.30 -8.72 -9.01
CA GLN A 131 -11.75 -8.71 -8.74
C GLN A 131 -12.14 -9.40 -7.43
N LYS A 132 -11.23 -10.19 -6.84
CA LYS A 132 -11.43 -10.93 -5.58
C LYS A 132 -10.73 -10.28 -4.39
N CYS A 133 -10.24 -9.07 -4.52
CA CYS A 133 -9.68 -8.32 -3.40
C CYS A 133 -10.79 -7.92 -2.42
N SER A 134 -10.98 -8.72 -1.36
CA SER A 134 -12.01 -8.49 -0.33
C SER A 134 -11.81 -7.16 0.39
N MET A 135 -10.55 -6.76 0.61
CA MET A 135 -10.18 -5.51 1.27
C MET A 135 -10.60 -4.28 0.46
N ALA A 136 -10.32 -4.27 -0.86
CA ALA A 136 -10.74 -3.19 -1.75
C ALA A 136 -12.28 -3.05 -1.77
N LEU A 137 -13.01 -4.18 -1.79
CA LEU A 137 -14.48 -4.18 -1.70
C LEU A 137 -14.97 -3.62 -0.36
N ALA A 138 -14.35 -3.99 0.75
CA ALA A 138 -14.75 -3.51 2.09
C ALA A 138 -14.53 -2.00 2.21
N TYR A 139 -13.37 -1.48 1.83
CA TYR A 139 -13.08 -0.05 1.88
C TYR A 139 -13.91 0.77 0.88
N LYS A 140 -14.19 0.22 -0.32
CA LYS A 140 -15.14 0.83 -1.25
C LYS A 140 -16.53 0.96 -0.62
N GLY A 141 -16.97 -0.12 0.05
CA GLY A 141 -18.24 -0.12 0.79
C GLY A 141 -18.31 0.97 1.86
N LEU A 142 -17.22 1.20 2.61
CA LEU A 142 -17.15 2.30 3.60
C LEU A 142 -17.34 3.66 2.93
N SER A 143 -16.57 3.95 1.88
CA SER A 143 -16.63 5.25 1.20
C SER A 143 -18.01 5.49 0.56
N LEU A 144 -18.64 4.46 0.02
CA LEU A 144 -20.04 4.53 -0.46
C LEU A 144 -21.02 4.80 0.67
N GLY A 145 -20.80 4.23 1.86
CA GLY A 145 -21.62 4.48 3.05
C GLY A 145 -21.58 5.94 3.48
N GLU A 146 -20.39 6.56 3.52
CA GLU A 146 -20.19 7.98 3.84
C GLU A 146 -20.91 8.91 2.84
N LEU A 147 -20.99 8.51 1.57
CA LEU A 147 -21.76 9.23 0.55
C LEU A 147 -23.27 8.98 0.62
N GLY A 148 -23.75 8.14 1.56
CA GLY A 148 -25.16 7.79 1.70
C GLY A 148 -25.63 6.71 0.69
N ASN A 149 -24.76 6.17 -0.13
CA ASN A 149 -25.07 5.11 -1.11
C ASN A 149 -25.19 3.73 -0.43
N LEU A 150 -26.05 3.62 0.56
CA LEU A 150 -26.15 2.46 1.47
C LEU A 150 -26.41 1.14 0.75
N THR A 151 -27.20 1.13 -0.33
CA THR A 151 -27.52 -0.09 -1.07
C THR A 151 -26.28 -0.67 -1.75
N GLU A 152 -25.48 0.17 -2.39
CA GLU A 152 -24.24 -0.23 -3.04
C GLU A 152 -23.16 -0.60 -2.01
N SER A 153 -23.08 0.15 -0.93
CA SER A 153 -22.23 -0.13 0.23
C SER A 153 -22.46 -1.54 0.75
N ILE A 154 -23.72 -1.90 1.05
CA ILE A 154 -24.11 -3.24 1.49
C ILE A 154 -23.75 -4.32 0.46
N SER A 155 -23.92 -4.02 -0.83
CA SER A 155 -23.54 -4.95 -1.90
C SER A 155 -22.03 -5.22 -1.90
N CYS A 156 -21.19 -4.19 -1.73
CA CYS A 156 -19.74 -4.32 -1.63
C CYS A 156 -19.35 -5.17 -0.41
N PHE A 157 -19.93 -4.94 0.76
CA PHE A 157 -19.65 -5.76 1.95
C PHE A 157 -20.07 -7.22 1.78
N LYS A 158 -21.22 -7.49 1.16
CA LYS A 158 -21.66 -8.87 0.87
C LYS A 158 -20.68 -9.57 -0.06
N ARG A 159 -20.19 -8.88 -1.09
CA ARG A 159 -19.15 -9.43 -2.00
C ARG A 159 -17.84 -9.69 -1.25
N ALA A 160 -17.38 -8.75 -0.42
CA ALA A 160 -16.18 -8.93 0.40
C ALA A 160 -16.31 -10.19 1.29
N LEU A 161 -17.44 -10.36 1.98
CA LEU A 161 -17.73 -11.50 2.84
C LEU A 161 -17.90 -12.82 2.07
N SER A 162 -18.31 -12.78 0.81
CA SER A 162 -18.38 -13.97 -0.03
C SER A 162 -16.99 -14.49 -0.41
N ILE A 163 -15.98 -13.61 -0.43
CA ILE A 163 -14.59 -13.93 -0.73
C ILE A 163 -13.85 -14.29 0.57
N ASP A 164 -13.94 -13.41 1.57
CA ASP A 164 -13.36 -13.61 2.90
C ASP A 164 -14.44 -13.51 3.98
N LYS A 165 -14.86 -14.67 4.49
CA LYS A 165 -15.90 -14.76 5.54
C LYS A 165 -15.47 -14.16 6.88
N HIS A 166 -14.19 -13.99 7.09
CA HIS A 166 -13.59 -13.46 8.32
C HIS A 166 -13.27 -11.96 8.23
N CYS A 167 -13.65 -11.28 7.15
CA CYS A 167 -13.50 -9.84 7.02
C CYS A 167 -14.43 -9.11 8.03
N THR A 168 -13.91 -8.89 9.24
CA THR A 168 -14.66 -8.25 10.36
C THR A 168 -15.11 -6.85 9.99
N LEU A 169 -14.29 -6.08 9.27
CA LEU A 169 -14.64 -4.75 8.78
C LEU A 169 -15.92 -4.80 7.94
N ALA A 170 -15.97 -5.70 6.95
CA ALA A 170 -17.13 -5.83 6.07
C ALA A 170 -18.38 -6.32 6.84
N GLN A 171 -18.22 -7.19 7.86
CA GLN A 171 -19.34 -7.69 8.64
C GLN A 171 -19.98 -6.57 9.47
N ILE A 172 -19.18 -5.85 10.27
CA ILE A 172 -19.66 -4.77 11.16
C ILE A 172 -20.28 -3.65 10.33
N SER A 173 -19.57 -3.20 9.28
CA SER A 173 -20.03 -2.09 8.44
C SER A 173 -21.30 -2.42 7.65
N LYS A 174 -21.44 -3.68 7.18
CA LYS A 174 -22.66 -4.15 6.53
C LYS A 174 -23.86 -4.07 7.47
N ASP A 175 -23.71 -4.55 8.70
CA ASP A 175 -24.80 -4.58 9.67
C ASP A 175 -25.24 -3.15 10.04
N THR A 176 -24.27 -2.24 10.26
CA THR A 176 -24.52 -0.81 10.50
C THR A 176 -25.26 -0.15 9.33
N ALA A 177 -24.78 -0.37 8.10
CA ALA A 177 -25.43 0.19 6.90
C ALA A 177 -26.85 -0.35 6.69
N GLN A 178 -27.10 -1.62 7.02
CA GLN A 178 -28.44 -2.21 6.95
C GLN A 178 -29.39 -1.61 7.99
N GLU A 179 -28.92 -1.35 9.21
CA GLU A 179 -29.71 -0.71 10.26
C GLU A 179 -30.08 0.73 9.87
N LEU A 180 -29.11 1.47 9.34
CA LEU A 180 -29.33 2.84 8.86
C LEU A 180 -30.33 2.86 7.70
N LEU A 181 -30.21 1.95 6.73
CA LEU A 181 -31.14 1.86 5.60
C LEU A 181 -32.58 1.54 6.09
N LYS A 182 -32.73 0.68 7.10
CA LYS A 182 -34.06 0.38 7.72
C LYS A 182 -34.64 1.59 8.44
N SER A 183 -33.80 2.39 9.11
CA SER A 183 -34.26 3.59 9.82
C SER A 183 -34.77 4.68 8.88
N ILE A 184 -34.14 4.82 7.71
CA ILE A 184 -34.55 5.79 6.68
C ILE A 184 -35.79 5.31 5.94
N ASN A 185 -35.96 4.00 5.72
CA ASN A 185 -37.10 3.40 5.01
C ASN A 185 -37.90 2.43 5.90
N PRO A 186 -38.60 2.90 6.94
CA PRO A 186 -39.28 2.02 7.88
C PRO A 186 -40.47 1.22 7.27
N ASN A 187 -40.95 1.64 6.10
CA ASN A 187 -42.08 1.01 5.41
C ASN A 187 -41.70 -0.06 4.38
N SER A 188 -40.43 -0.35 4.17
CA SER A 188 -40.00 -1.35 3.18
C SER A 188 -40.30 -2.82 3.56
N LYS A 189 -40.94 -3.06 4.71
CA LYS A 189 -41.40 -4.39 5.18
C LYS A 189 -42.85 -4.73 4.88
N LYS A 190 -43.58 -3.91 4.09
CA LYS A 190 -45.02 -4.13 3.78
C LYS A 190 -45.26 -4.33 2.28
N LEU A 191 -44.44 -5.14 1.61
CA LEU A 191 -44.76 -5.71 0.29
C LEU A 191 -44.32 -7.15 0.23
#